data_30c4368150357648359395fe12c21a53
#
_entry.id   30c4368150357648359395fe12c21a53
#
_cell.length_a   1.000
_cell.length_b   1.000
_cell.length_c   1.000
_cell.angle_alpha   90.00
_cell.angle_beta   90.00
_cell.angle_gamma   90.00
#
_symmetry.space_group_name_H-M   'P 1'
#
loop_
_entity.id
_entity.type
_entity.pdbx_description
1 polymer ?
#
loop_
_entity_poly.entity_id
_entity_poly.type
_entity_poly.pdbx_seq_one_letter_code
_entity_poly.pdbx_strand_id
1 'polypeptide(L)'
;APGADLTRLLTALRTGKEPAARRWAEDVRRFETIARKESAAVGPSAVASLAGTAPVTAAEAVGVVVALAFPDRVARRVPGDGPARYLLSSGTRAGLPAGSPLAGQEWLAVADVSRAAGRDAAGTGAVIRSAAPLNADTAEAAARQLLTDTVEAQFSQGRVKARRERRLGAIGLSSTPVRPSADDGRAAVARALAKEGLATIGWSTAADALRRRLALLRRELGEPWPDVSEPSLLARLDSWLGPELAALAGGASTNSIDLTDPLRRLLPWPEAVRLAELVPEALAVPSGSMVRIDYPGVSDHAGTEQAGPGQAGADDAGRPVVAVKLQECFGWAETPRLVDGRVPVLFHLLSPARRPLAVTDDLASFWSGPYAQVRSEMRGRYPRHPWPEDPWSAQPTARTKARM
;
A
#
# COMPACT_ATOMS: atom_id res chain seq x y z
N ALA A 1 -45.42 16.23 -6.74
CA ALA A 1 -46.05 15.16 -7.57
C ALA A 1 -46.55 14.06 -6.64
N PRO A 2 -47.72 13.45 -6.90
CA PRO A 2 -48.21 12.32 -6.09
C PRO A 2 -47.21 11.18 -6.05
N GLY A 3 -46.74 10.83 -4.84
CA GLY A 3 -45.70 9.80 -4.68
C GLY A 3 -44.37 10.10 -5.40
N ALA A 4 -44.06 11.37 -5.68
CA ALA A 4 -42.92 11.86 -6.44
C ALA A 4 -42.97 11.56 -7.97
N ASP A 5 -44.00 10.96 -8.50
CA ASP A 5 -44.10 10.54 -9.90
C ASP A 5 -44.63 11.65 -10.83
N LEU A 6 -43.75 12.20 -11.68
CA LEU A 6 -44.04 13.23 -12.65
C LEU A 6 -44.99 12.72 -13.75
N THR A 7 -44.95 11.45 -14.12
CA THR A 7 -45.78 10.90 -15.18
C THR A 7 -47.25 10.86 -14.76
N ARG A 8 -47.52 10.53 -13.49
CA ARG A 8 -48.86 10.61 -12.89
C ARG A 8 -49.34 12.05 -12.79
N LEU A 9 -48.50 12.97 -12.38
CA LEU A 9 -48.82 14.39 -12.34
C LEU A 9 -49.22 14.90 -13.74
N LEU A 10 -48.44 14.59 -14.75
CA LEU A 10 -48.74 15.00 -16.13
C LEU A 10 -50.04 14.41 -16.64
N THR A 11 -50.36 13.15 -16.29
CA THR A 11 -51.64 12.54 -16.64
C THR A 11 -52.78 13.28 -15.97
N ALA A 12 -52.66 13.64 -14.68
CA ALA A 12 -53.66 14.41 -13.94
C ALA A 12 -53.86 15.84 -14.52
N LEU A 13 -52.77 16.50 -14.92
CA LEU A 13 -52.83 17.81 -15.59
C LEU A 13 -53.53 17.72 -16.96
N ARG A 14 -53.20 16.73 -17.78
CA ARG A 14 -53.81 16.47 -19.10
C ARG A 14 -55.32 16.18 -19.02
N THR A 15 -55.75 15.49 -17.96
CA THR A 15 -57.17 15.13 -17.75
C THR A 15 -57.93 16.18 -16.97
N GLY A 16 -57.33 17.35 -16.68
CA GLY A 16 -58.01 18.44 -15.98
C GLY A 16 -58.27 18.19 -14.48
N LYS A 17 -57.70 17.16 -13.89
CA LYS A 17 -57.92 16.78 -12.49
C LYS A 17 -57.12 17.61 -11.48
N GLU A 18 -56.14 18.38 -11.97
CA GLU A 18 -55.31 19.23 -11.15
C GLU A 18 -55.76 20.72 -11.25
N PRO A 19 -55.75 21.48 -10.18
CA PRO A 19 -56.11 22.91 -10.20
C PRO A 19 -55.27 23.74 -11.17
N ALA A 20 -54.04 23.35 -11.42
CA ALA A 20 -53.11 24.04 -12.30
C ALA A 20 -53.26 23.67 -13.80
N ALA A 21 -54.17 22.75 -14.15
CA ALA A 21 -54.26 22.17 -15.51
C ALA A 21 -54.46 23.20 -16.63
N ARG A 22 -55.26 24.27 -16.40
CA ARG A 22 -55.47 25.35 -17.38
C ARG A 22 -54.19 26.12 -17.66
N ARG A 23 -53.53 26.59 -16.62
CA ARG A 23 -52.26 27.32 -16.75
C ARG A 23 -51.20 26.47 -17.39
N TRP A 24 -51.11 25.19 -16.99
CA TRP A 24 -50.18 24.25 -17.57
C TRP A 24 -50.41 24.06 -19.08
N ALA A 25 -51.68 23.95 -19.52
CA ALA A 25 -51.99 23.85 -20.97
C ALA A 25 -51.61 25.10 -21.77
N GLU A 26 -51.70 26.28 -21.19
CA GLU A 26 -51.23 27.55 -21.77
C GLU A 26 -49.71 27.56 -21.93
N ASP A 27 -48.99 27.16 -20.89
CA ASP A 27 -47.52 27.02 -20.92
C ASP A 27 -47.05 26.00 -21.95
N VAL A 28 -47.70 24.83 -22.03
CA VAL A 28 -47.41 23.78 -23.05
C VAL A 28 -47.48 24.37 -24.46
N ARG A 29 -48.57 25.08 -24.83
CA ARG A 29 -48.71 25.68 -26.15
C ARG A 29 -47.59 26.67 -26.48
N ARG A 30 -47.18 27.46 -25.46
CA ARG A 30 -46.04 28.39 -25.64
C ARG A 30 -44.73 27.63 -25.88
N PHE A 31 -44.43 26.59 -25.07
CA PHE A 31 -43.21 25.79 -25.24
C PHE A 31 -43.19 24.98 -26.54
N GLU A 32 -44.35 24.45 -26.97
CA GLU A 32 -44.43 23.77 -28.28
C GLU A 32 -44.12 24.70 -29.45
N THR A 33 -44.53 25.95 -29.38
CA THR A 33 -44.20 26.95 -30.39
C THR A 33 -42.70 27.25 -30.45
N ILE A 34 -42.07 27.39 -29.25
CA ILE A 34 -40.63 27.59 -29.11
C ILE A 34 -39.88 26.37 -29.64
N ALA A 35 -40.28 25.16 -29.24
CA ALA A 35 -39.62 23.93 -29.62
C ALA A 35 -39.66 23.70 -31.15
N ARG A 36 -40.79 23.97 -31.81
CA ARG A 36 -40.89 23.90 -33.26
C ARG A 36 -39.95 24.87 -33.98
N LYS A 37 -39.84 26.10 -33.45
CA LYS A 37 -38.95 27.12 -34.02
C LYS A 37 -37.47 26.69 -33.89
N GLU A 38 -37.06 26.28 -32.69
CA GLU A 38 -35.70 25.84 -32.45
C GLU A 38 -35.35 24.56 -33.20
N SER A 39 -36.25 23.58 -33.28
CA SER A 39 -36.02 22.35 -34.07
C SER A 39 -35.82 22.64 -35.54
N ALA A 40 -36.55 23.61 -36.10
CA ALA A 40 -36.36 24.03 -37.51
C ALA A 40 -35.01 24.71 -37.72
N ALA A 41 -34.49 25.44 -36.72
CA ALA A 41 -33.20 26.11 -36.79
C ALA A 41 -31.99 25.16 -36.68
N VAL A 42 -32.13 24.08 -35.91
CA VAL A 42 -31.03 23.13 -35.61
C VAL A 42 -30.87 22.04 -36.68
N GLY A 43 -31.91 21.78 -37.46
CA GLY A 43 -31.92 20.78 -38.53
C GLY A 43 -32.04 19.32 -38.07
N PRO A 44 -32.45 18.42 -38.97
CA PRO A 44 -32.82 17.04 -38.60
C PRO A 44 -31.66 16.19 -38.12
N SER A 45 -30.42 16.45 -38.52
CA SER A 45 -29.25 15.65 -38.14
C SER A 45 -28.85 15.80 -36.66
N ALA A 46 -28.97 17.01 -36.10
CA ALA A 46 -28.65 17.25 -34.69
C ALA A 46 -29.75 16.72 -33.79
N VAL A 47 -31.03 16.78 -34.22
CA VAL A 47 -32.14 16.16 -33.48
C VAL A 47 -32.03 14.63 -33.50
N ALA A 48 -31.61 14.04 -34.62
CA ALA A 48 -31.34 12.59 -34.71
C ALA A 48 -30.17 12.14 -33.84
N SER A 49 -29.13 12.96 -33.66
CA SER A 49 -28.00 12.66 -32.73
C SER A 49 -28.40 12.67 -31.25
N LEU A 50 -29.39 13.48 -30.88
CA LEU A 50 -29.98 13.46 -29.52
C LEU A 50 -31.01 12.34 -29.36
N ALA A 51 -31.61 11.86 -30.48
CA ALA A 51 -32.63 10.82 -30.52
C ALA A 51 -32.07 9.41 -30.66
N GLY A 52 -30.79 9.18 -30.41
CA GLY A 52 -30.09 7.90 -30.57
C GLY A 52 -30.73 6.67 -29.85
N THR A 53 -31.71 6.93 -29.00
CA THR A 53 -32.66 5.95 -28.42
C THR A 53 -34.02 6.64 -28.37
N ALA A 54 -34.87 6.42 -29.38
CA ALA A 54 -36.23 6.94 -29.35
C ALA A 54 -36.95 6.42 -28.06
N PRO A 55 -37.50 7.30 -27.24
CA PRO A 55 -38.24 6.86 -26.03
C PRO A 55 -39.46 6.07 -26.49
N VAL A 56 -39.58 4.87 -25.96
CA VAL A 56 -40.65 3.90 -26.33
C VAL A 56 -41.99 4.31 -25.70
N THR A 57 -41.95 5.03 -24.57
CA THR A 57 -43.14 5.40 -23.82
C THR A 57 -43.16 6.89 -23.47
N ALA A 58 -44.35 7.47 -23.25
CA ALA A 58 -44.49 8.85 -22.81
C ALA A 58 -43.79 9.11 -21.44
N ALA A 59 -43.71 8.07 -20.59
CA ALA A 59 -43.03 8.16 -19.31
C ALA A 59 -41.50 8.30 -19.47
N GLU A 60 -40.91 7.52 -20.37
CA GLU A 60 -39.50 7.62 -20.72
C GLU A 60 -39.17 8.96 -21.38
N ALA A 61 -40.04 9.49 -22.22
CA ALA A 61 -39.84 10.82 -22.81
C ALA A 61 -39.77 11.93 -21.74
N VAL A 62 -40.59 11.85 -20.67
CA VAL A 62 -40.48 12.75 -19.52
C VAL A 62 -39.15 12.59 -18.81
N GLY A 63 -38.72 11.35 -18.60
CA GLY A 63 -37.44 11.05 -17.99
C GLY A 63 -36.27 11.63 -18.75
N VAL A 64 -36.26 11.48 -20.09
CA VAL A 64 -35.21 12.04 -20.97
C VAL A 64 -35.15 13.56 -20.86
N VAL A 65 -36.29 14.24 -20.96
CA VAL A 65 -36.35 15.72 -20.85
C VAL A 65 -35.83 16.20 -19.50
N VAL A 66 -36.23 15.55 -18.41
CA VAL A 66 -35.74 15.89 -17.08
C VAL A 66 -34.23 15.62 -16.94
N ALA A 67 -33.75 14.50 -17.45
CA ALA A 67 -32.33 14.15 -17.39
C ALA A 67 -31.45 15.11 -18.22
N LEU A 68 -31.91 15.53 -19.37
CA LEU A 68 -31.23 16.56 -20.20
C LEU A 68 -31.18 17.93 -19.51
N ALA A 69 -32.27 18.31 -18.81
CA ALA A 69 -32.34 19.55 -18.06
C ALA A 69 -31.48 19.53 -16.77
N PHE A 70 -31.38 18.37 -16.12
CA PHE A 70 -30.68 18.18 -14.85
C PHE A 70 -29.81 16.92 -14.86
N PRO A 71 -28.73 16.89 -15.66
CA PRO A 71 -27.89 15.70 -15.79
C PRO A 71 -27.17 15.30 -14.48
N ASP A 72 -26.91 16.26 -13.60
CA ASP A 72 -26.37 16.09 -12.26
C ASP A 72 -27.36 15.38 -11.30
N ARG A 73 -28.64 15.26 -11.69
CA ARG A 73 -29.71 14.63 -10.92
C ARG A 73 -30.21 13.30 -11.52
N VAL A 74 -29.54 12.79 -12.53
CA VAL A 74 -29.73 11.38 -12.92
C VAL A 74 -29.37 10.51 -11.72
N ALA A 75 -30.24 9.55 -11.36
CA ALA A 75 -30.10 8.80 -10.13
C ALA A 75 -30.24 7.28 -10.37
N ARG A 76 -29.44 6.49 -9.70
CA ARG A 76 -29.51 5.03 -9.72
C ARG A 76 -29.89 4.51 -8.34
N ARG A 77 -30.73 3.49 -8.31
CA ARG A 77 -31.13 2.80 -7.10
C ARG A 77 -29.91 2.16 -6.43
N VAL A 78 -29.75 2.40 -5.14
CA VAL A 78 -28.73 1.74 -4.31
C VAL A 78 -29.28 0.39 -3.86
N PRO A 79 -28.57 -0.72 -4.09
CA PRO A 79 -28.95 -2.03 -3.59
C PRO A 79 -29.15 -2.06 -2.07
N GLY A 80 -30.10 -2.82 -1.58
CA GLY A 80 -30.38 -3.03 -0.16
C GLY A 80 -31.84 -3.41 0.11
N ASP A 81 -32.08 -4.02 1.27
CA ASP A 81 -33.40 -4.60 1.65
C ASP A 81 -34.33 -3.58 2.33
N GLY A 82 -33.96 -2.33 2.40
CA GLY A 82 -34.75 -1.25 3.05
C GLY A 82 -35.54 -0.39 2.06
N PRO A 83 -36.05 0.77 2.54
CA PRO A 83 -36.72 1.75 1.69
C PRO A 83 -35.86 2.14 0.50
N ALA A 84 -36.49 2.38 -0.65
CA ALA A 84 -35.77 2.70 -1.89
C ALA A 84 -34.91 3.97 -1.74
N ARG A 85 -33.62 3.79 -1.90
CA ARG A 85 -32.60 4.85 -1.87
C ARG A 85 -31.95 4.98 -3.23
N TYR A 86 -31.65 6.20 -3.63
CA TYR A 86 -31.03 6.53 -4.90
C TYR A 86 -29.77 7.35 -4.69
N LEU A 87 -28.76 7.06 -5.49
CA LEU A 87 -27.54 7.88 -5.59
C LEU A 87 -27.66 8.72 -6.86
N LEU A 88 -27.62 10.04 -6.71
CA LEU A 88 -27.60 10.98 -7.82
C LEU A 88 -26.18 11.07 -8.40
N SER A 89 -26.08 11.40 -9.68
CA SER A 89 -24.77 11.62 -10.33
C SER A 89 -23.95 12.74 -9.68
N SER A 90 -24.60 13.67 -9.00
CA SER A 90 -23.94 14.69 -8.14
C SER A 90 -23.32 14.14 -6.84
N GLY A 91 -23.58 12.87 -6.48
CA GLY A 91 -23.14 12.26 -5.22
C GLY A 91 -24.16 12.36 -4.07
N THR A 92 -25.26 13.08 -4.25
CA THR A 92 -26.32 13.17 -3.24
C THR A 92 -27.08 11.83 -3.17
N ARG A 93 -27.33 11.34 -1.94
CA ARG A 93 -28.24 10.22 -1.70
C ARG A 93 -29.59 10.75 -1.27
N ALA A 94 -30.65 10.19 -1.85
CA ALA A 94 -32.02 10.59 -1.54
C ALA A 94 -32.96 9.38 -1.48
N GLY A 95 -33.97 9.47 -0.60
CA GLY A 95 -35.06 8.49 -0.51
C GLY A 95 -36.27 8.88 -1.35
N LEU A 96 -37.16 7.92 -1.62
CA LEU A 96 -38.48 8.17 -2.15
C LEU A 96 -39.51 8.24 -1.00
N PRO A 97 -40.61 9.00 -1.15
CA PRO A 97 -41.72 8.94 -0.23
C PRO A 97 -42.26 7.51 -0.10
N ALA A 98 -42.73 7.15 1.07
CA ALA A 98 -43.34 5.82 1.30
C ALA A 98 -44.49 5.55 0.33
N GLY A 99 -44.51 4.35 -0.25
CA GLY A 99 -45.52 3.96 -1.24
C GLY A 99 -45.37 4.61 -2.62
N SER A 100 -44.22 5.22 -2.93
CA SER A 100 -43.94 5.77 -4.26
C SER A 100 -43.99 4.65 -5.32
N PRO A 101 -44.71 4.87 -6.44
CA PRO A 101 -44.72 3.92 -7.55
C PRO A 101 -43.34 3.80 -8.26
N LEU A 102 -42.44 4.74 -8.01
CA LEU A 102 -41.11 4.73 -8.58
C LEU A 102 -40.12 3.84 -7.81
N ALA A 103 -40.51 3.28 -6.68
CA ALA A 103 -39.63 2.48 -5.81
C ALA A 103 -39.00 1.24 -6.48
N GLY A 104 -39.69 0.70 -7.54
CA GLY A 104 -39.20 -0.44 -8.32
C GLY A 104 -38.26 -0.07 -9.47
N GLN A 105 -38.10 1.21 -9.80
CA GLN A 105 -37.27 1.65 -10.91
C GLN A 105 -35.79 1.62 -10.55
N GLU A 106 -34.96 1.14 -11.45
CA GLU A 106 -33.50 1.16 -11.28
C GLU A 106 -32.94 2.57 -11.47
N TRP A 107 -33.43 3.28 -12.48
CA TRP A 107 -32.97 4.63 -12.83
C TRP A 107 -34.09 5.65 -12.79
N LEU A 108 -33.76 6.83 -12.31
CA LEU A 108 -34.66 7.99 -12.25
C LEU A 108 -33.99 9.25 -12.78
N ALA A 109 -34.75 10.07 -13.49
CA ALA A 109 -34.45 11.49 -13.70
C ALA A 109 -35.16 12.29 -12.60
N VAL A 110 -34.39 12.95 -11.74
CA VAL A 110 -34.92 13.69 -10.59
C VAL A 110 -35.04 15.18 -10.95
N ALA A 111 -36.26 15.69 -10.97
CA ALA A 111 -36.52 17.11 -11.22
C ALA A 111 -36.40 17.94 -9.93
N ASP A 112 -36.86 17.39 -8.81
CA ASP A 112 -36.83 18.10 -7.52
C ASP A 112 -36.43 17.17 -6.38
N VAL A 113 -35.46 17.62 -5.58
CA VAL A 113 -34.98 16.96 -4.37
C VAL A 113 -34.83 17.99 -3.25
N SER A 114 -35.32 17.68 -2.08
CA SER A 114 -35.23 18.56 -0.93
C SER A 114 -34.58 17.89 0.27
N ARG A 115 -33.92 18.66 1.10
CA ARG A 115 -33.47 18.18 2.42
C ARG A 115 -34.69 17.82 3.26
N ALA A 116 -34.65 16.69 3.91
CA ALA A 116 -35.68 16.22 4.82
C ALA A 116 -35.06 15.29 5.87
N ALA A 117 -35.64 15.34 7.06
CA ALA A 117 -35.38 14.38 8.12
C ALA A 117 -36.55 13.40 8.24
N GLY A 118 -36.31 12.20 8.75
CA GLY A 118 -37.35 11.22 9.04
C GLY A 118 -37.46 10.07 8.04
N ARG A 119 -38.58 9.34 8.09
CA ARG A 119 -38.81 8.08 7.34
C ARG A 119 -38.76 8.26 5.82
N ASP A 120 -39.26 9.38 5.32
CA ASP A 120 -39.30 9.65 3.87
C ASP A 120 -37.90 9.82 3.26
N ALA A 121 -36.92 10.28 4.07
CA ALA A 121 -35.54 10.40 3.62
C ALA A 121 -34.78 9.06 3.62
N ALA A 122 -35.37 7.97 4.09
CA ALA A 122 -34.74 6.65 4.19
C ALA A 122 -33.34 6.67 4.85
N GLY A 123 -33.12 7.61 5.78
CA GLY A 123 -31.83 7.83 6.45
C GLY A 123 -30.78 8.57 5.60
N THR A 124 -31.13 9.12 4.42
CA THR A 124 -30.20 9.82 3.53
C THR A 124 -30.12 11.32 3.75
N GLY A 125 -31.02 11.91 4.53
CA GLY A 125 -31.14 13.36 4.75
C GLY A 125 -31.76 14.13 3.58
N ALA A 126 -32.21 13.45 2.51
CA ALA A 126 -32.88 14.08 1.37
C ALA A 126 -34.03 13.21 0.83
N VAL A 127 -35.04 13.87 0.26
CA VAL A 127 -36.22 13.22 -0.33
C VAL A 127 -36.40 13.70 -1.76
N ILE A 128 -36.63 12.77 -2.67
CA ILE A 128 -37.04 13.04 -4.04
C ILE A 128 -38.49 13.50 -4.04
N ARG A 129 -38.77 14.72 -4.50
CA ARG A 129 -40.09 15.32 -4.57
C ARG A 129 -40.77 15.14 -5.93
N SER A 130 -39.94 15.06 -6.98
CA SER A 130 -40.43 14.78 -8.32
C SER A 130 -39.37 14.12 -9.17
N ALA A 131 -39.75 13.02 -9.82
CA ALA A 131 -38.89 12.26 -10.69
C ALA A 131 -39.70 11.52 -11.78
N ALA A 132 -39.03 11.09 -12.81
CA ALA A 132 -39.56 10.23 -13.84
C ALA A 132 -38.64 9.00 -14.05
N PRO A 133 -39.17 7.86 -14.52
CA PRO A 133 -38.36 6.66 -14.80
C PRO A 133 -37.42 6.91 -15.97
N LEU A 134 -36.26 6.26 -15.93
CA LEU A 134 -35.30 6.16 -17.03
C LEU A 134 -34.89 4.70 -17.20
N ASN A 135 -34.35 4.36 -18.38
CA ASN A 135 -33.52 3.18 -18.55
C ASN A 135 -32.02 3.56 -18.52
N ALA A 136 -31.14 2.56 -18.44
CA ALA A 136 -29.70 2.77 -18.31
C ALA A 136 -29.12 3.55 -19.53
N ASP A 137 -29.50 3.19 -20.74
CA ASP A 137 -28.95 3.77 -21.96
C ASP A 137 -29.31 5.25 -22.07
N THR A 138 -30.56 5.60 -21.77
CA THR A 138 -31.02 7.00 -21.76
C THR A 138 -30.41 7.81 -20.61
N ALA A 139 -30.14 7.19 -19.48
CA ALA A 139 -29.44 7.81 -18.37
C ALA A 139 -28.00 8.20 -18.76
N GLU A 140 -27.26 7.27 -19.37
CA GLU A 140 -25.90 7.52 -19.84
C GLU A 140 -25.89 8.55 -21.00
N ALA A 141 -26.82 8.45 -21.96
CA ALA A 141 -26.87 9.36 -23.09
C ALA A 141 -27.21 10.81 -22.65
N ALA A 142 -28.18 10.98 -21.75
CA ALA A 142 -28.60 12.32 -21.27
C ALA A 142 -27.55 13.00 -20.41
N ALA A 143 -26.78 12.25 -19.64
CA ALA A 143 -25.74 12.76 -18.76
C ALA A 143 -24.32 12.44 -19.25
N ARG A 144 -24.12 12.24 -20.57
CA ARG A 144 -22.85 11.81 -21.16
C ARG A 144 -21.65 12.66 -20.80
N GLN A 145 -21.84 13.96 -20.51
CA GLN A 145 -20.77 14.87 -20.06
C GLN A 145 -20.23 14.53 -18.68
N LEU A 146 -20.95 13.72 -17.89
CA LEU A 146 -20.52 13.21 -16.58
C LEU A 146 -19.96 11.79 -16.65
N LEU A 147 -19.95 11.19 -17.85
CA LEU A 147 -19.41 9.85 -18.05
C LEU A 147 -17.89 9.89 -18.00
N THR A 148 -17.31 9.08 -17.14
CA THR A 148 -15.87 8.84 -17.07
C THR A 148 -15.58 7.36 -17.28
N ASP A 149 -14.48 7.08 -17.97
CA ASP A 149 -13.95 5.74 -18.18
C ASP A 149 -12.45 5.79 -17.95
N THR A 150 -12.02 5.33 -16.79
CA THR A 150 -10.65 5.45 -16.32
C THR A 150 -10.12 4.12 -15.83
N VAL A 151 -8.81 3.92 -15.98
CA VAL A 151 -8.12 2.79 -15.33
C VAL A 151 -7.50 3.29 -14.04
N GLU A 152 -7.91 2.68 -12.93
CA GLU A 152 -7.35 2.95 -11.61
C GLU A 152 -6.44 1.80 -11.20
N ALA A 153 -5.13 2.08 -11.08
CA ALA A 153 -4.15 1.14 -10.58
C ALA A 153 -3.81 1.46 -9.13
N GLN A 154 -3.86 0.44 -8.30
CA GLN A 154 -3.55 0.51 -6.87
C GLN A 154 -2.64 -0.63 -6.47
N PHE A 155 -1.63 -0.32 -5.63
CA PHE A 155 -0.79 -1.33 -5.01
C PHE A 155 -1.50 -1.86 -3.75
N SER A 156 -1.74 -3.15 -3.70
CA SER A 156 -2.49 -3.79 -2.61
C SER A 156 -2.08 -5.25 -2.46
N GLN A 157 -1.84 -5.70 -1.24
CA GLN A 157 -1.46 -7.08 -0.94
C GLN A 157 -0.22 -7.54 -1.72
N GLY A 158 0.79 -6.69 -1.80
CA GLY A 158 2.06 -6.97 -2.47
C GLY A 158 1.98 -7.05 -4.00
N ARG A 159 0.94 -6.51 -4.64
CA ARG A 159 0.78 -6.49 -6.10
C ARG A 159 0.08 -5.22 -6.58
N VAL A 160 0.37 -4.84 -7.81
CA VAL A 160 -0.46 -3.85 -8.51
C VAL A 160 -1.71 -4.54 -9.03
N LYS A 161 -2.86 -3.99 -8.66
CA LYS A 161 -4.17 -4.36 -9.21
C LYS A 161 -4.73 -3.16 -9.94
N ALA A 162 -5.21 -3.36 -11.17
CA ALA A 162 -5.86 -2.30 -11.93
C ALA A 162 -7.31 -2.69 -12.24
N ARG A 163 -8.17 -1.69 -12.22
CA ARG A 163 -9.59 -1.83 -12.58
C ARG A 163 -9.98 -0.72 -13.53
N ARG A 164 -10.73 -1.08 -14.56
CA ARG A 164 -11.39 -0.11 -15.41
C ARG A 164 -12.70 0.28 -14.75
N GLU A 165 -12.80 1.53 -14.36
CA GLU A 165 -13.96 2.11 -13.69
C GLU A 165 -14.73 2.98 -14.68
N ARG A 166 -15.98 2.59 -15.01
CA ARG A 166 -16.91 3.45 -15.72
C ARG A 166 -17.88 4.06 -14.73
N ARG A 167 -18.01 5.37 -14.78
CA ARG A 167 -18.86 6.11 -13.82
C ARG A 167 -19.66 7.17 -14.53
N LEU A 168 -20.87 7.42 -14.03
CA LEU A 168 -21.69 8.57 -14.41
C LEU A 168 -21.73 9.53 -13.21
N GLY A 169 -20.80 10.48 -13.19
CA GLY A 169 -20.53 11.28 -12.00
C GLY A 169 -20.16 10.37 -10.81
N ALA A 170 -20.93 10.46 -9.73
CA ALA A 170 -20.72 9.63 -8.54
C ALA A 170 -21.24 8.18 -8.68
N ILE A 171 -22.05 7.88 -9.71
CA ILE A 171 -22.67 6.55 -9.91
C ILE A 171 -21.67 5.62 -10.60
N GLY A 172 -21.28 4.53 -9.92
CA GLY A 172 -20.50 3.46 -10.55
C GLY A 172 -21.35 2.66 -11.53
N LEU A 173 -20.92 2.57 -12.80
CA LEU A 173 -21.61 1.77 -13.82
C LEU A 173 -21.03 0.37 -13.91
N SER A 174 -19.70 0.27 -13.99
CA SER A 174 -18.98 -0.99 -14.00
C SER A 174 -17.57 -0.83 -13.41
N SER A 175 -17.05 -1.91 -12.85
CA SER A 175 -15.70 -2.02 -12.34
C SER A 175 -15.15 -3.39 -12.73
N THR A 176 -14.26 -3.42 -13.73
CA THR A 176 -13.70 -4.67 -14.27
C THR A 176 -12.20 -4.75 -14.03
N PRO A 177 -11.68 -5.90 -13.56
CA PRO A 177 -10.23 -6.09 -13.46
C PRO A 177 -9.60 -6.01 -14.85
N VAL A 178 -8.50 -5.26 -14.94
CA VAL A 178 -7.71 -5.14 -16.18
C VAL A 178 -6.23 -5.28 -15.84
N ARG A 179 -5.41 -5.56 -16.86
CA ARG A 179 -3.97 -5.51 -16.70
C ARG A 179 -3.54 -4.04 -16.58
N PRO A 180 -2.71 -3.67 -15.57
CA PRO A 180 -2.21 -2.31 -15.47
C PRO A 180 -1.32 -1.98 -16.69
N SER A 181 -1.38 -0.74 -17.17
CA SER A 181 -0.35 -0.23 -18.04
C SER A 181 0.96 -0.07 -17.26
N ALA A 182 2.09 -0.02 -17.98
CA ALA A 182 3.39 0.17 -17.33
C ALA A 182 3.44 1.47 -16.49
N ASP A 183 2.83 2.53 -17.01
CA ASP A 183 2.84 3.84 -16.35
C ASP A 183 1.91 3.89 -15.16
N ASP A 184 0.68 3.37 -15.28
CA ASP A 184 -0.27 3.29 -14.15
C ASP A 184 0.27 2.40 -13.03
N GLY A 185 0.86 1.26 -13.40
CA GLY A 185 1.49 0.34 -12.47
C GLY A 185 2.67 0.99 -11.74
N ARG A 186 3.54 1.69 -12.47
CA ARG A 186 4.68 2.41 -11.90
C ARG A 186 4.24 3.51 -10.94
N ALA A 187 3.23 4.28 -11.32
CA ALA A 187 2.65 5.30 -10.45
C ALA A 187 2.02 4.70 -9.17
N ALA A 188 1.38 3.53 -9.27
CA ALA A 188 0.83 2.83 -8.11
C ALA A 188 1.92 2.34 -7.15
N VAL A 189 3.01 1.76 -7.66
CA VAL A 189 4.16 1.33 -6.86
C VAL A 189 4.84 2.54 -6.21
N ALA A 190 5.07 3.62 -6.97
CA ALA A 190 5.69 4.83 -6.45
C ALA A 190 4.90 5.44 -5.28
N ARG A 191 3.56 5.51 -5.40
CA ARG A 191 2.70 5.96 -4.30
C ARG A 191 2.78 5.07 -3.05
N ALA A 192 2.87 3.76 -3.24
CA ALA A 192 3.00 2.82 -2.13
C ALA A 192 4.35 2.99 -1.42
N LEU A 193 5.45 3.07 -2.18
CA LEU A 193 6.79 3.29 -1.63
C LEU A 193 6.94 4.64 -0.93
N ALA A 194 6.33 5.70 -1.47
CA ALA A 194 6.33 7.02 -0.82
C ALA A 194 5.58 7.01 0.52
N LYS A 195 4.56 6.15 0.68
CA LYS A 195 3.73 6.07 1.90
C LYS A 195 4.31 5.11 2.94
N GLU A 196 4.80 3.97 2.53
CA GLU A 196 5.13 2.82 3.39
C GLU A 196 6.62 2.46 3.34
N GLY A 197 7.40 3.13 2.51
CA GLY A 197 8.82 2.86 2.33
C GLY A 197 9.12 1.50 1.69
N LEU A 198 10.37 1.07 1.81
CA LEU A 198 10.84 -0.21 1.29
C LEU A 198 10.27 -1.43 2.04
N ALA A 199 9.65 -1.23 3.21
CA ALA A 199 8.89 -2.27 3.91
C ALA A 199 7.76 -2.85 3.06
N THR A 200 7.24 -2.07 2.10
CA THR A 200 6.24 -2.50 1.08
C THR A 200 6.71 -3.73 0.27
N ILE A 201 8.02 -3.81 -0.04
CA ILE A 201 8.61 -4.93 -0.79
C ILE A 201 9.06 -6.02 0.19
N GLY A 202 9.61 -5.63 1.34
CA GLY A 202 10.16 -6.52 2.35
C GLY A 202 11.64 -6.85 2.10
N TRP A 203 12.31 -7.24 3.19
CA TRP A 203 13.72 -7.61 3.19
C TRP A 203 13.87 -9.10 3.46
N SER A 204 14.50 -9.83 2.57
CA SER A 204 14.96 -11.18 2.89
C SER A 204 16.10 -11.11 3.91
N THR A 205 16.32 -12.19 4.68
CA THR A 205 17.43 -12.27 5.63
C THR A 205 18.79 -12.02 4.95
N ALA A 206 18.95 -12.45 3.71
CA ALA A 206 20.18 -12.25 2.94
C ALA A 206 20.34 -10.79 2.51
N ALA A 207 19.28 -10.17 2.02
CA ALA A 207 19.29 -8.76 1.62
C ALA A 207 19.54 -7.83 2.81
N ASP A 208 18.89 -8.09 3.96
CA ASP A 208 19.11 -7.32 5.18
C ASP A 208 20.56 -7.47 5.69
N ALA A 209 21.10 -8.69 5.70
CA ALA A 209 22.48 -8.93 6.07
C ALA A 209 23.48 -8.19 5.16
N LEU A 210 23.24 -8.19 3.84
CA LEU A 210 24.07 -7.44 2.89
C LEU A 210 23.93 -5.93 3.12
N ARG A 211 22.72 -5.43 3.32
CA ARG A 211 22.46 -4.01 3.61
C ARG A 211 23.24 -3.53 4.84
N ARG A 212 23.21 -4.30 5.95
CA ARG A 212 23.94 -3.99 7.20
C ARG A 212 25.46 -3.95 6.98
N ARG A 213 26.00 -4.88 6.21
CA ARG A 213 27.43 -4.93 5.86
C ARG A 213 27.83 -3.70 5.04
N LEU A 214 27.04 -3.28 4.06
CA LEU A 214 27.26 -2.10 3.25
C LEU A 214 27.15 -0.82 4.09
N ALA A 215 26.20 -0.75 5.02
CA ALA A 215 26.06 0.37 5.93
C ALA A 215 27.30 0.55 6.82
N LEU A 216 27.88 -0.54 7.34
CA LEU A 216 29.13 -0.50 8.08
C LEU A 216 30.27 0.03 7.21
N LEU A 217 30.43 -0.47 5.98
CA LEU A 217 31.47 0.02 5.07
C LEU A 217 31.30 1.50 4.76
N ARG A 218 30.09 1.96 4.49
CA ARG A 218 29.80 3.39 4.25
C ARG A 218 30.17 4.24 5.45
N ARG A 219 29.87 3.78 6.66
CA ARG A 219 30.16 4.49 7.90
C ARG A 219 31.66 4.61 8.16
N GLU A 220 32.42 3.53 7.94
CA GLU A 220 33.84 3.46 8.32
C GLU A 220 34.81 3.94 7.23
N LEU A 221 34.46 3.71 5.97
CA LEU A 221 35.33 4.03 4.82
C LEU A 221 34.80 5.20 3.97
N GLY A 222 33.53 5.53 4.08
CA GLY A 222 32.91 6.56 3.25
C GLY A 222 32.76 6.14 1.79
N GLU A 223 32.99 7.08 0.87
CA GLU A 223 33.00 6.78 -0.56
C GLU A 223 34.19 5.90 -0.93
N PRO A 224 34.03 5.00 -1.93
CA PRO A 224 32.89 4.86 -2.87
C PRO A 224 31.75 3.93 -2.39
N TRP A 225 31.77 3.44 -1.15
CA TRP A 225 30.73 2.54 -0.66
C TRP A 225 29.35 3.21 -0.63
N PRO A 226 28.28 2.53 -1.07
CA PRO A 226 26.96 3.13 -1.22
C PRO A 226 26.32 3.46 0.13
N ASP A 227 25.64 4.59 0.21
CA ASP A 227 24.69 4.84 1.28
C ASP A 227 23.44 3.99 1.05
N VAL A 228 23.18 3.08 1.98
CA VAL A 228 22.04 2.13 1.96
C VAL A 228 20.97 2.46 3.02
N SER A 229 20.97 3.70 3.53
CA SER A 229 19.84 4.21 4.32
C SER A 229 18.57 4.24 3.48
N GLU A 230 17.42 4.08 4.11
CA GLU A 230 16.15 4.03 3.38
C GLU A 230 15.89 5.31 2.56
N PRO A 231 16.12 6.53 3.09
CA PRO A 231 15.97 7.74 2.29
C PRO A 231 16.87 7.76 1.04
N SER A 232 18.13 7.33 1.17
CA SER A 232 19.07 7.29 0.04
C SER A 232 18.69 6.25 -1.01
N LEU A 233 18.16 5.10 -0.60
CA LEU A 233 17.68 4.07 -1.50
C LEU A 233 16.41 4.50 -2.22
N LEU A 234 15.46 5.15 -1.53
CA LEU A 234 14.24 5.69 -2.13
C LEU A 234 14.52 6.82 -3.12
N ALA A 235 15.51 7.67 -2.84
CA ALA A 235 15.88 8.78 -3.73
C ALA A 235 16.44 8.31 -5.09
N ARG A 236 16.93 7.08 -5.20
CA ARG A 236 17.57 6.53 -6.41
C ARG A 236 17.01 5.18 -6.85
N LEU A 237 15.71 4.94 -6.62
CA LEU A 237 15.03 3.66 -6.90
C LEU A 237 15.34 3.10 -8.29
N ASP A 238 15.28 3.92 -9.33
CA ASP A 238 15.49 3.47 -10.71
C ASP A 238 16.91 2.94 -10.97
N SER A 239 17.91 3.42 -10.24
CA SER A 239 19.31 3.03 -10.45
C SER A 239 19.63 1.62 -9.95
N TRP A 240 18.91 1.13 -8.95
CA TRP A 240 19.21 -0.17 -8.34
C TRP A 240 18.05 -1.17 -8.39
N LEU A 241 16.81 -0.67 -8.43
CA LEU A 241 15.58 -1.49 -8.36
C LEU A 241 14.75 -1.45 -9.67
N GLY A 242 15.27 -0.82 -10.74
CA GLY A 242 14.52 -0.58 -11.97
C GLY A 242 13.82 -1.81 -12.56
N PRO A 243 14.50 -2.94 -12.79
CA PRO A 243 13.88 -4.17 -13.30
C PRO A 243 12.75 -4.70 -12.42
N GLU A 244 12.94 -4.68 -11.09
CA GLU A 244 11.98 -5.16 -10.11
C GLU A 244 10.76 -4.22 -10.03
N LEU A 245 10.97 -2.91 -10.12
CA LEU A 245 9.88 -1.92 -10.23
C LEU A 245 9.06 -2.13 -11.50
N ALA A 246 9.70 -2.44 -12.62
CA ALA A 246 9.00 -2.76 -13.86
C ALA A 246 8.18 -4.06 -13.74
N ALA A 247 8.72 -5.07 -13.08
CA ALA A 247 8.01 -6.32 -12.81
C ALA A 247 6.80 -6.09 -11.88
N LEU A 248 6.96 -5.33 -10.80
CA LEU A 248 5.86 -4.94 -9.90
C LEU A 248 4.79 -4.13 -10.63
N ALA A 249 5.20 -3.16 -11.44
CA ALA A 249 4.27 -2.37 -12.26
C ALA A 249 3.44 -3.26 -13.20
N GLY A 250 4.04 -4.33 -13.74
CA GLY A 250 3.37 -5.34 -14.55
C GLY A 250 2.48 -6.31 -13.77
N GLY A 251 2.41 -6.20 -12.43
CA GLY A 251 1.57 -7.03 -11.56
C GLY A 251 2.29 -8.22 -10.90
N ALA A 252 3.63 -8.28 -10.95
CA ALA A 252 4.39 -9.25 -10.17
C ALA A 252 4.16 -9.09 -8.67
N SER A 253 4.39 -10.15 -7.90
CA SER A 253 4.26 -10.11 -6.44
C SER A 253 5.56 -9.65 -5.80
N THR A 254 5.50 -8.87 -4.71
CA THR A 254 6.67 -8.57 -3.88
C THR A 254 7.35 -9.83 -3.34
N ASN A 255 6.60 -10.90 -3.08
CA ASN A 255 7.16 -12.18 -2.64
C ASN A 255 8.10 -12.84 -3.67
N SER A 256 8.06 -12.41 -4.94
CA SER A 256 8.97 -12.90 -5.97
C SER A 256 10.24 -12.06 -6.11
N ILE A 257 10.37 -10.99 -5.32
CA ILE A 257 11.49 -10.06 -5.37
C ILE A 257 12.42 -10.32 -4.19
N ASP A 258 13.69 -10.59 -4.49
CA ASP A 258 14.76 -10.57 -3.49
C ASP A 258 15.65 -9.34 -3.74
N LEU A 259 15.77 -8.51 -2.73
CA LEU A 259 16.56 -7.27 -2.79
C LEU A 259 18.08 -7.51 -2.73
N THR A 260 18.56 -8.74 -2.62
CA THR A 260 20.00 -9.06 -2.59
C THR A 260 20.70 -8.68 -3.88
N ASP A 261 20.16 -9.08 -5.05
CA ASP A 261 20.76 -8.73 -6.35
C ASP A 261 20.60 -7.25 -6.69
N PRO A 262 19.45 -6.60 -6.45
CA PRO A 262 19.35 -5.15 -6.52
C PRO A 262 20.41 -4.40 -5.70
N LEU A 263 20.66 -4.79 -4.44
CA LEU A 263 21.70 -4.17 -3.63
C LEU A 263 23.11 -4.37 -4.21
N ARG A 264 23.39 -5.54 -4.81
CA ARG A 264 24.66 -5.81 -5.45
C ARG A 264 24.95 -4.89 -6.65
N ARG A 265 23.93 -4.36 -7.32
CA ARG A 265 24.09 -3.36 -8.40
C ARG A 265 24.65 -2.04 -7.91
N LEU A 266 24.53 -1.74 -6.60
CA LEU A 266 25.08 -0.55 -5.98
C LEU A 266 26.56 -0.67 -5.64
N LEU A 267 27.14 -1.87 -5.73
CA LEU A 267 28.51 -2.10 -5.31
C LEU A 267 29.51 -1.34 -6.24
N PRO A 268 30.50 -0.65 -5.66
CA PRO A 268 31.52 0.04 -6.43
C PRO A 268 32.54 -0.97 -7.01
N TRP A 269 32.81 -0.90 -8.28
CA TRP A 269 33.87 -1.67 -8.92
C TRP A 269 35.11 -0.81 -9.12
N PRO A 270 36.33 -1.28 -8.75
CA PRO A 270 36.71 -2.65 -8.36
C PRO A 270 36.64 -2.98 -6.86
N GLU A 271 36.32 -2.05 -5.98
CA GLU A 271 36.38 -2.20 -4.51
C GLU A 271 35.48 -3.34 -3.99
N ALA A 272 34.40 -3.64 -4.71
CA ALA A 272 33.46 -4.71 -4.37
C ALA A 272 34.11 -6.10 -4.23
N VAL A 273 35.25 -6.35 -4.88
CA VAL A 273 36.00 -7.61 -4.76
C VAL A 273 36.44 -7.85 -3.30
N ARG A 274 36.70 -6.78 -2.55
CA ARG A 274 37.12 -6.85 -1.15
C ARG A 274 35.96 -6.97 -0.15
N LEU A 275 34.71 -6.99 -0.60
CA LEU A 275 33.53 -7.03 0.29
C LEU A 275 33.61 -8.19 1.30
N ALA A 276 33.98 -9.39 0.85
CA ALA A 276 34.07 -10.57 1.71
C ALA A 276 35.25 -10.52 2.69
N GLU A 277 36.30 -9.80 2.34
CA GLU A 277 37.47 -9.57 3.19
C GLU A 277 37.17 -8.50 4.27
N LEU A 278 36.63 -7.38 3.85
CA LEU A 278 36.35 -6.23 4.72
C LEU A 278 35.25 -6.52 5.74
N VAL A 279 34.17 -7.18 5.31
CA VAL A 279 32.98 -7.46 6.11
C VAL A 279 32.47 -8.88 5.82
N PRO A 280 33.18 -9.95 6.27
CA PRO A 280 32.82 -11.34 6.02
C PRO A 280 31.46 -11.69 6.65
N GLU A 281 30.75 -12.69 6.10
CA GLU A 281 29.49 -13.19 6.67
C GLU A 281 29.68 -13.97 7.97
N ALA A 282 30.83 -14.61 8.10
CA ALA A 282 31.19 -15.42 9.26
C ALA A 282 32.68 -15.28 9.56
N LEU A 283 33.02 -15.48 10.83
CA LEU A 283 34.36 -15.45 11.34
C LEU A 283 34.82 -16.88 11.64
N ALA A 284 36.00 -17.25 11.16
CA ALA A 284 36.68 -18.49 11.57
C ALA A 284 37.23 -18.30 12.97
N VAL A 285 36.75 -19.07 13.93
CA VAL A 285 37.27 -19.07 15.31
C VAL A 285 38.33 -20.15 15.52
N PRO A 286 39.20 -20.04 16.52
CA PRO A 286 40.34 -20.96 16.73
C PRO A 286 39.98 -22.45 16.77
N SER A 287 38.74 -22.79 17.17
CA SER A 287 38.25 -24.17 17.14
C SER A 287 38.04 -24.77 15.73
N GLY A 288 38.16 -23.92 14.70
CA GLY A 288 37.84 -24.29 13.30
C GLY A 288 36.36 -24.09 12.94
N SER A 289 35.52 -23.66 13.88
CA SER A 289 34.12 -23.36 13.58
C SER A 289 33.98 -22.04 12.84
N MET A 290 33.01 -21.96 11.88
CA MET A 290 32.59 -20.70 11.28
C MET A 290 31.40 -20.14 12.06
N VAL A 291 31.57 -18.96 12.64
CA VAL A 291 30.53 -18.29 13.44
C VAL A 291 30.02 -17.08 12.68
N ARG A 292 28.72 -17.00 12.48
CA ARG A 292 28.10 -15.85 11.79
C ARG A 292 28.34 -14.54 12.55
N ILE A 293 28.64 -13.50 11.81
CA ILE A 293 28.75 -12.14 12.35
C ILE A 293 27.39 -11.48 12.21
N ASP A 294 26.90 -10.92 13.31
CA ASP A 294 25.70 -10.07 13.32
C ASP A 294 26.14 -8.62 13.21
N TYR A 295 25.80 -7.99 12.08
CA TYR A 295 26.15 -6.61 11.81
C TYR A 295 25.12 -5.66 12.38
N PRO A 296 25.53 -4.44 12.81
CA PRO A 296 24.61 -3.46 13.37
C PRO A 296 23.49 -3.09 12.41
N GLY A 297 22.35 -2.71 12.95
CA GLY A 297 21.22 -2.23 12.18
C GLY A 297 21.58 -0.99 11.36
N VAL A 298 20.86 -0.77 10.27
CA VAL A 298 20.99 0.44 9.44
C VAL A 298 20.21 1.55 10.13
N SER A 299 20.87 2.68 10.40
CA SER A 299 20.20 3.88 10.92
C SER A 299 19.45 4.56 9.78
N ASP A 300 18.14 4.42 9.73
CA ASP A 300 17.27 5.03 8.71
C ASP A 300 16.91 6.50 9.04
N HIS A 301 17.35 7.00 10.19
CA HIS A 301 17.13 8.38 10.61
C HIS A 301 18.49 9.05 10.88
N ALA A 302 18.72 10.18 10.27
CA ALA A 302 19.80 11.08 10.65
C ALA A 302 19.46 11.66 12.04
N GLY A 303 19.96 11.02 13.10
CA GLY A 303 20.00 11.58 14.44
C GLY A 303 18.83 11.29 15.37
N THR A 304 18.49 10.04 15.62
CA THR A 304 17.90 9.65 16.92
C THR A 304 18.06 8.14 17.13
N GLU A 305 19.04 7.74 17.92
CA GLU A 305 19.11 6.40 18.49
C GLU A 305 17.96 6.25 19.48
N GLN A 306 16.93 5.49 19.09
CA GLN A 306 16.02 4.88 20.04
C GLN A 306 16.17 3.37 19.94
N ALA A 307 17.08 2.83 20.73
CA ALA A 307 17.09 1.41 21.05
C ALA A 307 15.79 1.08 21.81
N GLY A 308 14.94 0.25 21.21
CA GLY A 308 13.78 -0.30 21.88
C GLY A 308 14.18 -1.10 23.14
N PRO A 309 13.38 -1.11 24.22
CA PRO A 309 13.70 -1.84 25.43
C PRO A 309 13.64 -3.35 25.17
N GLY A 310 14.82 -4.00 25.07
CA GLY A 310 14.90 -5.46 24.99
C GLY A 310 16.00 -6.05 24.10
N GLN A 311 16.78 -5.27 23.39
CA GLN A 311 17.91 -5.76 22.60
C GLN A 311 19.21 -5.10 23.08
N ALA A 312 20.20 -5.93 23.41
CA ALA A 312 21.61 -5.65 23.65
C ALA A 312 21.93 -4.31 24.38
N GLY A 313 22.80 -4.35 25.38
CA GLY A 313 23.17 -3.17 26.17
C GLY A 313 23.68 -2.02 25.29
N ALA A 314 23.68 -0.83 25.81
CA ALA A 314 24.13 0.41 25.14
C ALA A 314 25.55 0.33 24.53
N ASP A 315 26.36 -0.64 24.93
CA ASP A 315 27.71 -0.92 24.42
C ASP A 315 27.74 -1.66 23.09
N ASP A 316 26.63 -2.32 22.66
CA ASP A 316 26.53 -3.08 21.40
C ASP A 316 26.17 -2.20 20.21
N ALA A 317 25.75 -0.96 20.46
CA ALA A 317 25.29 -0.07 19.41
C ALA A 317 26.39 0.23 18.39
N GLY A 318 26.20 -0.28 17.17
CA GLY A 318 27.08 0.03 16.03
C GLY A 318 28.27 -0.87 15.80
N ARG A 319 28.47 -1.97 16.53
CA ARG A 319 29.58 -2.91 16.34
C ARG A 319 29.13 -4.26 15.76
N PRO A 320 30.00 -4.95 14.98
CA PRO A 320 29.74 -6.33 14.56
C PRO A 320 29.86 -7.28 15.75
N VAL A 321 28.85 -8.10 15.96
CA VAL A 321 28.75 -9.03 17.11
C VAL A 321 28.99 -10.47 16.67
N VAL A 322 29.78 -11.21 17.47
CA VAL A 322 29.98 -12.65 17.32
C VAL A 322 29.59 -13.37 18.61
N ALA A 323 28.53 -14.13 18.57
CA ALA A 323 28.07 -14.95 19.69
C ALA A 323 28.66 -16.37 19.60
N VAL A 324 29.63 -16.67 20.45
CA VAL A 324 30.46 -17.89 20.39
C VAL A 324 30.67 -18.51 21.77
N LYS A 325 30.81 -19.82 21.86
CA LYS A 325 31.20 -20.47 23.14
C LYS A 325 32.62 -20.06 23.52
N LEU A 326 32.80 -19.67 24.78
CA LEU A 326 34.07 -19.21 25.30
C LEU A 326 35.21 -20.19 24.97
N GLN A 327 34.96 -21.51 25.06
CA GLN A 327 35.97 -22.54 24.81
C GLN A 327 36.46 -22.58 23.33
N GLU A 328 35.69 -22.02 22.40
CA GLU A 328 36.06 -21.96 21.00
C GLU A 328 37.06 -20.83 20.70
N CYS A 329 37.20 -19.89 21.66
CA CYS A 329 38.07 -18.71 21.54
C CYS A 329 39.44 -18.89 22.25
N PHE A 330 39.71 -20.03 22.93
CA PHE A 330 40.99 -20.26 23.58
C PHE A 330 42.15 -20.14 22.57
N GLY A 331 43.28 -19.63 23.01
CA GLY A 331 44.44 -19.39 22.18
C GLY A 331 44.41 -18.09 21.38
N TRP A 332 43.29 -17.35 21.38
CA TRP A 332 43.20 -16.06 20.71
C TRP A 332 43.83 -14.96 21.57
N ALA A 333 44.99 -14.47 21.12
CA ALA A 333 45.72 -13.41 21.81
C ALA A 333 45.18 -12.02 21.52
N GLU A 334 44.65 -11.81 20.35
CA GLU A 334 44.15 -10.51 19.88
C GLU A 334 42.71 -10.62 19.42
N THR A 335 41.95 -9.57 19.65
CA THR A 335 40.59 -9.45 19.14
C THR A 335 40.61 -9.22 17.62
N PRO A 336 39.95 -10.07 16.82
CA PRO A 336 39.80 -9.82 15.38
C PRO A 336 39.17 -8.48 15.08
N ARG A 337 39.67 -7.83 14.05
CA ARG A 337 39.19 -6.52 13.57
C ARG A 337 38.77 -6.62 12.13
N LEU A 338 37.67 -5.96 11.78
CA LEU A 338 37.11 -5.86 10.44
C LEU A 338 37.46 -4.52 9.81
N VAL A 339 37.11 -4.33 8.53
CA VAL A 339 37.23 -3.07 7.80
C VAL A 339 38.67 -2.55 7.86
N ASP A 340 39.62 -3.34 7.36
CA ASP A 340 41.06 -3.02 7.38
C ASP A 340 41.57 -2.67 8.80
N GLY A 341 41.13 -3.43 9.79
CA GLY A 341 41.58 -3.27 11.18
C GLY A 341 40.95 -2.12 11.94
N ARG A 342 39.96 -1.43 11.37
CA ARG A 342 39.32 -0.27 12.02
C ARG A 342 38.34 -0.67 13.11
N VAL A 343 37.53 -1.71 12.88
CA VAL A 343 36.40 -2.06 13.73
C VAL A 343 36.67 -3.36 14.49
N PRO A 344 36.83 -3.33 15.83
CA PRO A 344 36.94 -4.55 16.61
C PRO A 344 35.60 -5.30 16.63
N VAL A 345 35.69 -6.63 16.58
CA VAL A 345 34.51 -7.49 16.75
C VAL A 345 34.13 -7.53 18.25
N LEU A 346 32.86 -7.36 18.53
CA LEU A 346 32.31 -7.52 19.88
C LEU A 346 31.94 -8.99 20.10
N PHE A 347 32.56 -9.63 21.08
CA PHE A 347 32.30 -11.03 21.43
C PHE A 347 31.25 -11.15 22.51
N HIS A 348 30.14 -11.81 22.21
CA HIS A 348 29.26 -12.38 23.22
C HIS A 348 29.75 -13.77 23.54
N LEU A 349 30.55 -13.89 24.60
CA LEU A 349 31.09 -15.15 25.04
C LEU A 349 30.00 -15.96 25.77
N LEU A 350 29.76 -17.17 25.28
CA LEU A 350 28.66 -18.02 25.73
C LEU A 350 29.19 -19.22 26.53
N SER A 351 28.38 -19.68 27.49
CA SER A 351 28.56 -20.96 28.18
C SER A 351 28.36 -22.15 27.19
N PRO A 352 28.75 -23.36 27.59
CA PRO A 352 28.44 -24.56 26.82
C PRO A 352 26.96 -24.75 26.49
N ALA A 353 26.06 -24.24 27.32
CA ALA A 353 24.61 -24.24 27.11
C ALA A 353 24.11 -23.00 26.35
N ARG A 354 25.02 -22.25 25.70
CA ARG A 354 24.72 -21.01 24.93
C ARG A 354 24.07 -19.88 25.74
N ARG A 355 24.34 -19.80 27.05
CA ARG A 355 23.92 -18.68 27.88
C ARG A 355 25.05 -17.64 27.93
N PRO A 356 24.73 -16.34 27.93
CA PRO A 356 25.72 -15.28 28.01
C PRO A 356 26.60 -15.45 29.28
N LEU A 357 27.90 -15.24 29.14
CA LEU A 357 28.88 -15.23 30.24
C LEU A 357 29.57 -13.88 30.33
N ALA A 358 29.98 -13.31 29.21
CA ALA A 358 30.64 -12.02 29.15
C ALA A 358 30.46 -11.39 27.77
N VAL A 359 30.62 -10.07 27.72
CA VAL A 359 30.69 -9.29 26.50
C VAL A 359 32.04 -8.56 26.49
N THR A 360 32.81 -8.66 25.41
CA THR A 360 34.11 -8.01 25.31
C THR A 360 34.50 -7.73 23.85
N ASP A 361 35.12 -6.61 23.61
CA ASP A 361 35.83 -6.25 22.39
C ASP A 361 37.36 -6.34 22.52
N ASP A 362 37.82 -6.76 23.72
CA ASP A 362 39.23 -6.99 24.06
C ASP A 362 39.38 -8.35 24.73
N LEU A 363 39.67 -9.38 23.94
CA LEU A 363 39.91 -10.72 24.44
C LEU A 363 41.14 -10.81 25.34
N ALA A 364 42.18 -10.02 25.05
CA ALA A 364 43.40 -10.03 25.86
C ALA A 364 43.13 -9.57 27.32
N SER A 365 42.45 -8.46 27.47
CA SER A 365 42.02 -7.96 28.76
C SER A 365 41.05 -8.90 29.46
N PHE A 366 40.15 -9.53 28.72
CA PHE A 366 39.22 -10.50 29.27
C PHE A 366 39.96 -11.73 29.82
N TRP A 367 40.94 -12.28 29.11
CA TRP A 367 41.75 -13.41 29.58
C TRP A 367 42.57 -13.08 30.82
N SER A 368 43.11 -11.89 30.89
CA SER A 368 43.97 -11.43 31.99
C SER A 368 43.23 -11.12 33.29
N GLY A 369 41.92 -10.83 33.23
CA GLY A 369 41.13 -10.40 34.38
C GLY A 369 39.83 -11.20 34.55
N PRO A 370 38.73 -10.86 33.90
CA PRO A 370 37.38 -11.42 34.15
C PRO A 370 37.30 -12.93 33.97
N TYR A 371 38.13 -13.54 33.13
CA TYR A 371 38.13 -14.98 32.89
C TYR A 371 38.32 -15.81 34.15
N ALA A 372 39.16 -15.37 35.12
CA ALA A 372 39.40 -16.11 36.33
C ALA A 372 38.11 -16.30 37.15
N GLN A 373 37.28 -15.29 37.24
CA GLN A 373 35.98 -15.38 37.90
C GLN A 373 35.01 -16.29 37.13
N VAL A 374 34.88 -16.10 35.83
CA VAL A 374 34.04 -16.92 34.93
C VAL A 374 34.43 -18.39 35.03
N ARG A 375 35.75 -18.68 35.03
CA ARG A 375 36.27 -20.04 35.23
C ARG A 375 35.83 -20.64 36.58
N SER A 376 36.00 -19.91 37.65
CA SER A 376 35.62 -20.34 38.99
C SER A 376 34.15 -20.77 39.06
N GLU A 377 33.26 -19.94 38.56
CA GLU A 377 31.83 -20.19 38.57
C GLU A 377 31.41 -21.34 37.63
N MET A 378 31.97 -21.37 36.41
CA MET A 378 31.55 -22.29 35.37
C MET A 378 32.16 -23.69 35.48
N ARG A 379 33.33 -23.84 36.10
CA ARG A 379 33.98 -25.14 36.30
C ARG A 379 33.10 -26.10 37.11
N GLY A 380 32.43 -25.61 38.15
CA GLY A 380 31.48 -26.39 38.92
C GLY A 380 30.22 -26.74 38.16
N ARG A 381 29.72 -25.80 37.37
CA ARG A 381 28.46 -25.94 36.60
C ARG A 381 28.59 -26.81 35.34
N TYR A 382 29.76 -26.77 34.69
CA TYR A 382 30.05 -27.52 33.46
C TYR A 382 31.37 -28.32 33.56
N PRO A 383 31.47 -29.33 34.46
CA PRO A 383 32.72 -30.04 34.73
C PRO A 383 33.25 -30.86 33.56
N ARG A 384 32.39 -31.20 32.59
CA ARG A 384 32.77 -31.94 31.38
C ARG A 384 33.42 -31.09 30.29
N HIS A 385 33.43 -29.77 30.46
CA HIS A 385 34.08 -28.86 29.52
C HIS A 385 35.45 -28.41 30.06
N PRO A 386 36.38 -28.03 29.16
CA PRO A 386 37.68 -27.52 29.60
C PRO A 386 37.52 -26.09 30.19
N TRP A 387 38.17 -25.91 31.37
CA TRP A 387 38.30 -24.61 32.06
C TRP A 387 39.77 -24.47 32.48
N PRO A 388 40.72 -24.25 31.53
CA PRO A 388 42.15 -24.18 31.83
C PRO A 388 42.49 -22.99 32.72
N GLU A 389 43.65 -23.04 33.38
CA GLU A 389 44.19 -21.91 34.12
C GLU A 389 44.78 -20.85 33.20
N ASP A 390 45.43 -21.34 32.16
CA ASP A 390 45.94 -20.51 31.09
C ASP A 390 45.10 -20.65 29.84
N PRO A 391 44.23 -19.64 29.54
CA PRO A 391 43.40 -19.66 28.32
C PRO A 391 44.18 -19.32 27.04
N TRP A 392 45.40 -18.76 27.15
CA TRP A 392 46.22 -18.34 26.05
C TRP A 392 46.86 -19.53 25.29
N SER A 393 47.32 -20.55 26.03
CA SER A 393 47.94 -21.74 25.47
C SER A 393 46.96 -22.92 25.32
N ALA A 394 45.75 -22.74 25.83
CA ALA A 394 44.74 -23.80 25.82
C ALA A 394 44.25 -24.14 24.41
N GLN A 395 44.04 -25.44 24.15
CA GLN A 395 43.49 -25.86 22.87
C GLN A 395 42.01 -25.48 22.73
N PRO A 396 41.65 -24.76 21.67
CA PRO A 396 40.26 -24.36 21.45
C PRO A 396 39.39 -25.56 21.08
N THR A 397 38.12 -25.58 21.55
CA THR A 397 37.24 -26.69 21.26
C THR A 397 35.76 -26.35 21.34
N ALA A 398 34.99 -26.87 20.39
CA ALA A 398 33.55 -26.86 20.43
C ALA A 398 32.95 -28.06 21.20
N ARG A 399 33.79 -29.06 21.61
CA ARG A 399 33.37 -30.38 22.11
C ARG A 399 33.63 -30.52 23.64
N THR A 400 33.04 -31.55 24.24
CA THR A 400 33.29 -31.95 25.63
C THR A 400 34.56 -32.76 25.73
N LYS A 401 35.19 -32.83 26.95
CA LYS A 401 36.39 -33.63 27.23
C LYS A 401 36.30 -35.11 26.83
N ALA A 402 35.11 -35.70 26.79
CA ALA A 402 34.92 -37.13 26.42
C ALA A 402 34.94 -37.39 24.90
N ARG A 403 35.05 -36.38 24.09
CA ARG A 403 35.11 -36.44 22.62
C ARG A 403 36.33 -35.74 22.00
N MET A 404 37.29 -35.37 22.84
CA MET A 404 38.63 -34.92 22.47
C MET A 404 39.57 -36.17 22.29
#